data_c90a53fd611e3a494472d20ec95753cf
#
_entry.id   c90a53fd611e3a494472d20ec95753cf
#
_cell.length_a   1.000
_cell.length_b   1.000
_cell.length_c   1.000
_cell.angle_alpha   90.00
_cell.angle_beta   90.00
_cell.angle_gamma   90.00
#
_symmetry.space_group_name_H-M   'P 1'
#
loop_
_entity.id
_entity.type
_entity.pdbx_description
1 polymer ?
#
loop_
_entity_poly.entity_id
_entity_poly.type
_entity_poly.pdbx_seq_one_letter_code
_entity_poly.pdbx_strand_id
1 'polypeptide(L)'
;MNEARNRAILAALLVATLVLTAAAWLRSAEYDEQYTLFVTGGMARPAWPAEALVAGDVRAAQAGHAGFVAIARDLRTTDVHPPLYFWLVAAWRAAVGDGLFAARLLSVLLSVVTLCGVAVIARTAAVPPAPAVLLTLGCYGFAYTGSIARGFALAQMLSVWGVALLLIAHRRRRPAVMLAAGLLLGSATFANYLAVFVACAALLYAVIADEARQSGAGWSVSFALPAWAGFAAWAPADLWFFLAQRQSRTGQFPRFHLLSGMARLGQYFAANVLGGLPLYVDGAARWVVMMALALLLATLAALTIGRWQHIATPPARLLLAMALGASPIGIAALGIVFDSTPIELRYLAFATPFVGLLLAGTFASLPRRTGRVACSLLLAVQAAALAGLMIRPETMQPARATAIAAASLAQGGVVLLPRGNDGVGIVGAFAIEAPLALPLMVVGKDATAAHIRAQLTTHQRVVLALLGQDADSRATLLVMRQALADRCWRPAGEGFNVLAFERVCDEACLSSSFQRRRE
;
A
#
# COMPACT_ATOMS: atom_id res chain seq x y z
N MET A 1 22.74 4.85 -32.20
CA MET A 1 21.41 4.38 -31.81
C MET A 1 21.32 3.88 -30.35
N ASN A 2 22.30 3.13 -29.85
CA ASN A 2 22.29 2.62 -28.45
C ASN A 2 22.42 3.74 -27.41
N GLU A 3 23.22 4.76 -27.67
CA GLU A 3 23.46 5.86 -26.73
C GLU A 3 22.20 6.71 -26.48
N ALA A 4 21.51 7.15 -27.55
CA ALA A 4 20.26 7.90 -27.44
C ALA A 4 19.17 7.11 -26.67
N ARG A 5 19.11 5.79 -26.89
CA ARG A 5 18.19 4.92 -26.16
C ARG A 5 18.54 4.83 -24.68
N ASN A 6 19.82 4.74 -24.33
CA ASN A 6 20.29 4.70 -22.94
C ASN A 6 20.02 6.04 -22.25
N ARG A 7 20.27 7.17 -22.90
CA ARG A 7 19.93 8.52 -22.38
C ARG A 7 18.42 8.64 -22.08
N ALA A 8 17.56 8.14 -22.98
CA ALA A 8 16.11 8.17 -22.76
C ALA A 8 15.68 7.32 -21.55
N ILE A 9 16.30 6.16 -21.32
CA ILE A 9 16.03 5.34 -20.12
C ILE A 9 16.50 6.06 -18.85
N LEU A 10 17.70 6.62 -18.85
CA LEU A 10 18.22 7.37 -17.70
C LEU A 10 17.33 8.58 -17.38
N ALA A 11 16.87 9.31 -18.38
CA ALA A 11 15.92 10.40 -18.20
C ALA A 11 14.59 9.92 -17.59
N ALA A 12 14.04 8.80 -18.07
CA ALA A 12 12.82 8.21 -17.51
C ALA A 12 12.99 7.76 -16.06
N LEU A 13 14.14 7.16 -15.71
CA LEU A 13 14.46 6.77 -14.33
C LEU A 13 14.67 7.98 -13.43
N LEU A 14 15.28 9.06 -13.91
CA LEU A 14 15.43 10.30 -13.17
C LEU A 14 14.04 10.92 -12.88
N VAL A 15 13.18 11.02 -13.88
CA VAL A 15 11.78 11.47 -13.69
C VAL A 15 11.08 10.60 -12.65
N ALA A 16 11.23 9.27 -12.73
CA ALA A 16 10.63 8.36 -11.76
C ALA A 16 11.14 8.61 -10.34
N THR A 17 12.44 8.79 -10.16
CA THR A 17 13.04 9.10 -8.86
C THR A 17 12.48 10.40 -8.29
N LEU A 18 12.40 11.46 -9.09
CA LEU A 18 11.86 12.74 -8.66
C LEU A 18 10.38 12.65 -8.29
N VAL A 19 9.56 12.01 -9.12
CA VAL A 19 8.12 11.85 -8.88
C VAL A 19 7.85 11.02 -7.62
N LEU A 20 8.52 9.87 -7.46
CA LEU A 20 8.33 9.00 -6.30
C LEU A 20 8.83 9.65 -5.01
N THR A 21 9.96 10.37 -5.06
CA THR A 21 10.48 11.12 -3.89
C THR A 21 9.54 12.25 -3.51
N ALA A 22 9.02 13.01 -4.48
CA ALA A 22 8.03 14.06 -4.24
C ALA A 22 6.75 13.47 -3.62
N ALA A 23 6.24 12.36 -4.16
CA ALA A 23 5.08 11.66 -3.59
C ALA A 23 5.36 11.19 -2.16
N ALA A 24 6.52 10.58 -1.89
CA ALA A 24 6.90 10.13 -0.56
C ALA A 24 7.02 11.28 0.45
N TRP A 25 7.45 12.46 0.02
CA TRP A 25 7.58 13.65 0.86
C TRP A 25 6.23 14.32 1.13
N LEU A 26 5.42 14.52 0.08
CA LEU A 26 4.19 15.32 0.15
C LEU A 26 3.02 14.56 0.81
N ARG A 27 3.02 13.23 0.77
CA ARG A 27 1.92 12.42 1.31
C ARG A 27 1.81 12.50 2.81
N SER A 28 0.56 12.54 3.29
CA SER A 28 0.22 12.37 4.70
C SER A 28 0.67 11.00 5.22
N ALA A 29 0.84 10.88 6.54
CA ALA A 29 1.12 9.60 7.17
C ALA A 29 -0.06 8.63 6.94
N GLU A 30 0.26 7.45 6.41
CA GLU A 30 -0.71 6.39 6.14
C GLU A 30 -0.90 5.50 7.37
N TYR A 31 -2.12 5.02 7.54
CA TYR A 31 -2.49 4.08 8.60
C TYR A 31 -1.57 2.85 8.63
N ASP A 32 -1.34 2.23 7.48
CA ASP A 32 -0.57 1.00 7.38
C ASP A 32 0.94 1.18 7.65
N GLU A 33 1.50 2.34 7.34
CA GLU A 33 2.92 2.61 7.57
C GLU A 33 3.28 2.59 9.05
N GLN A 34 2.28 2.86 9.92
CA GLN A 34 2.48 2.88 11.36
C GLN A 34 2.89 1.50 11.89
N TYR A 35 2.35 0.42 11.33
CA TYR A 35 2.81 -0.93 11.67
C TYR A 35 4.30 -1.13 11.38
N THR A 36 4.78 -0.59 10.27
CA THR A 36 6.20 -0.67 9.94
C THR A 36 7.04 0.08 10.97
N LEU A 37 6.64 1.31 11.33
CA LEU A 37 7.39 2.14 12.27
C LEU A 37 7.39 1.55 13.68
N PHE A 38 6.23 1.14 14.20
CA PHE A 38 6.13 0.58 15.54
C PHE A 38 6.84 -0.78 15.69
N VAL A 39 6.66 -1.69 14.71
CA VAL A 39 7.32 -3.00 14.73
C VAL A 39 8.83 -2.84 14.67
N THR A 40 9.35 -2.00 13.79
CA THR A 40 10.79 -1.77 13.67
C THR A 40 11.35 -0.87 14.77
N GLY A 41 10.48 -0.08 15.43
CA GLY A 41 10.79 0.69 16.65
C GLY A 41 10.84 -0.14 17.92
N GLY A 42 10.34 -1.39 17.90
CA GLY A 42 10.34 -2.30 19.06
C GLY A 42 9.09 -2.24 19.93
N MET A 43 8.03 -1.56 19.47
CA MET A 43 6.75 -1.44 20.16
C MET A 43 5.58 -1.81 19.24
N ALA A 44 5.52 -3.06 18.77
CA ALA A 44 4.55 -3.52 17.77
C ALA A 44 3.08 -3.25 18.15
N ARG A 45 2.75 -3.33 19.43
CA ARG A 45 1.41 -3.05 19.98
C ARG A 45 1.54 -2.24 21.26
N PRO A 46 1.72 -0.91 21.17
CA PRO A 46 1.89 -0.07 22.34
C PRO A 46 0.63 -0.07 23.21
N ALA A 47 0.82 -0.18 24.51
CA ALA A 47 -0.21 0.05 25.51
C ALA A 47 -0.22 1.55 25.85
N TRP A 48 -1.18 2.28 25.29
CA TRP A 48 -1.32 3.70 25.56
C TRP A 48 -1.84 3.91 26.98
N PRO A 49 -1.28 4.88 27.74
CA PRO A 49 -1.80 5.22 29.06
C PRO A 49 -3.24 5.73 28.97
N ALA A 50 -4.00 5.57 30.05
CA ALA A 50 -5.32 6.15 30.15
C ALA A 50 -5.28 7.68 30.30
N GLU A 51 -4.19 8.19 30.85
CA GLU A 51 -3.92 9.62 31.02
C GLU A 51 -3.46 10.27 29.70
N ALA A 52 -3.48 11.60 29.67
CA ALA A 52 -2.99 12.34 28.52
C ALA A 52 -1.47 12.16 28.36
N LEU A 53 -1.05 11.90 27.12
CA LEU A 53 0.34 11.89 26.64
C LEU A 53 0.50 12.97 25.57
N VAL A 54 1.71 13.26 25.12
CA VAL A 54 1.91 14.18 24.00
C VAL A 54 2.19 13.41 22.70
N ALA A 55 1.90 14.02 21.56
CA ALA A 55 2.20 13.42 20.24
C ALA A 55 3.68 13.03 20.10
N GLY A 56 4.59 13.76 20.80
CA GLY A 56 6.01 13.44 20.88
C GLY A 56 6.30 12.07 21.47
N ASP A 57 5.55 11.62 22.49
CA ASP A 57 5.71 10.30 23.11
C ASP A 57 5.38 9.18 22.14
N VAL A 58 4.33 9.37 21.32
CA VAL A 58 3.97 8.42 20.26
C VAL A 58 5.08 8.31 19.22
N ARG A 59 5.66 9.45 18.82
CA ARG A 59 6.79 9.46 17.88
C ARG A 59 8.04 8.82 18.50
N ALA A 60 8.31 9.04 19.78
CA ALA A 60 9.42 8.41 20.47
C ALA A 60 9.28 6.88 20.49
N ALA A 61 8.05 6.36 20.66
CA ALA A 61 7.76 4.94 20.56
C ALA A 61 8.03 4.33 19.16
N GLN A 62 7.96 5.16 18.11
CA GLN A 62 8.29 4.75 16.74
C GLN A 62 9.78 4.85 16.41
N ALA A 63 10.55 5.67 17.14
CA ALA A 63 11.95 5.99 16.84
C ALA A 63 12.96 4.95 17.34
N GLY A 64 12.54 3.91 18.05
CA GLY A 64 13.41 2.84 18.54
C GLY A 64 13.92 1.93 17.42
N HIS A 65 14.82 1.01 17.79
CA HIS A 65 15.42 0.01 16.90
C HIS A 65 15.21 -1.40 17.44
N ALA A 66 14.34 -2.17 16.80
CA ALA A 66 14.14 -3.57 17.13
C ALA A 66 15.15 -4.48 16.43
N GLY A 67 15.65 -5.50 17.13
CA GLY A 67 16.45 -6.57 16.52
C GLY A 67 15.58 -7.48 15.64
N PHE A 68 16.20 -8.13 14.64
CA PHE A 68 15.51 -8.96 13.64
C PHE A 68 14.66 -10.09 14.25
N VAL A 69 15.13 -10.70 15.35
CA VAL A 69 14.41 -11.75 16.06
C VAL A 69 13.15 -11.21 16.76
N ALA A 70 13.25 -10.02 17.36
CA ALA A 70 12.09 -9.35 17.97
C ALA A 70 11.05 -9.01 16.91
N ILE A 71 11.47 -8.38 15.80
CA ILE A 71 10.60 -8.08 14.66
C ILE A 71 9.86 -9.34 14.18
N ALA A 72 10.58 -10.44 13.97
CA ALA A 72 9.99 -11.70 13.50
C ALA A 72 8.98 -12.27 14.52
N ARG A 73 9.28 -12.20 15.81
CA ARG A 73 8.38 -12.63 16.88
C ARG A 73 7.10 -11.80 16.90
N ASP A 74 7.23 -10.48 16.84
CA ASP A 74 6.10 -9.55 16.90
C ASP A 74 5.18 -9.71 15.70
N LEU A 75 5.73 -9.80 14.48
CA LEU A 75 4.95 -9.99 13.25
C LEU A 75 4.14 -11.29 13.24
N ARG A 76 4.62 -12.34 13.90
CA ARG A 76 3.87 -13.62 13.99
C ARG A 76 2.56 -13.50 14.76
N THR A 77 2.44 -12.54 15.64
CA THR A 77 1.28 -12.37 16.54
C THR A 77 0.48 -11.10 16.26
N THR A 78 1.06 -10.11 15.61
CA THR A 78 0.46 -8.77 15.50
C THR A 78 0.14 -8.33 14.07
N ASP A 79 0.72 -8.96 13.05
CA ASP A 79 0.57 -8.56 11.65
C ASP A 79 0.24 -9.76 10.74
N VAL A 80 -0.04 -9.50 9.47
CA VAL A 80 -0.35 -10.49 8.43
C VAL A 80 0.74 -10.56 7.34
N HIS A 81 1.89 -9.90 7.56
CA HIS A 81 2.98 -9.80 6.60
C HIS A 81 4.21 -10.60 7.06
N PRO A 82 4.98 -11.20 6.13
CA PRO A 82 6.24 -11.85 6.45
C PRO A 82 7.36 -10.83 6.73
N PRO A 83 8.48 -11.23 7.37
CA PRO A 83 9.42 -10.30 8.00
C PRO A 83 10.44 -9.65 7.06
N LEU A 84 10.65 -10.14 5.84
CA LEU A 84 11.78 -9.73 5.00
C LEU A 84 11.86 -8.21 4.78
N TYR A 85 10.70 -7.58 4.48
CA TYR A 85 10.67 -6.12 4.33
C TYR A 85 10.96 -5.39 5.64
N PHE A 86 10.41 -5.88 6.75
CA PHE A 86 10.60 -5.24 8.06
C PHE A 86 12.07 -5.33 8.53
N TRP A 87 12.75 -6.44 8.25
CA TRP A 87 14.19 -6.55 8.49
C TRP A 87 14.99 -5.55 7.66
N LEU A 88 14.66 -5.44 6.36
CA LEU A 88 15.35 -4.51 5.48
C LEU A 88 15.13 -3.05 5.90
N VAL A 89 13.87 -2.67 6.22
CA VAL A 89 13.58 -1.29 6.64
C VAL A 89 14.13 -0.99 8.04
N ALA A 90 14.24 -1.96 8.94
CA ALA A 90 14.90 -1.77 10.24
C ALA A 90 16.39 -1.46 10.06
N ALA A 91 17.09 -2.25 9.23
CA ALA A 91 18.50 -1.98 8.90
C ALA A 91 18.68 -0.63 8.18
N TRP A 92 17.77 -0.29 7.26
CA TRP A 92 17.76 0.99 6.56
C TRP A 92 17.57 2.17 7.51
N ARG A 93 16.58 2.09 8.42
CA ARG A 93 16.30 3.14 9.42
C ARG A 93 17.50 3.36 10.34
N ALA A 94 18.16 2.29 10.78
CA ALA A 94 19.38 2.38 11.58
C ALA A 94 20.53 3.12 10.87
N ALA A 95 20.56 3.10 9.54
CA ALA A 95 21.61 3.75 8.74
C ALA A 95 21.23 5.18 8.28
N VAL A 96 19.95 5.44 7.99
CA VAL A 96 19.50 6.67 7.31
C VAL A 96 18.70 7.58 8.25
N GLY A 97 18.00 7.01 9.26
CA GLY A 97 17.23 7.75 10.25
C GLY A 97 15.83 7.17 10.47
N ASP A 98 15.24 7.52 11.62
CA ASP A 98 14.03 6.89 12.16
C ASP A 98 12.72 7.44 11.61
N GLY A 99 12.75 8.57 10.91
CA GLY A 99 11.55 9.25 10.43
C GLY A 99 10.79 8.48 9.35
N LEU A 100 9.50 8.78 9.22
CA LEU A 100 8.63 8.19 8.19
C LEU A 100 9.19 8.39 6.77
N PHE A 101 9.70 9.59 6.47
CA PHE A 101 10.26 9.88 5.15
C PHE A 101 11.50 9.02 4.85
N ALA A 102 12.38 8.80 5.84
CA ALA A 102 13.53 7.90 5.69
C ALA A 102 13.06 6.47 5.36
N ALA A 103 12.04 5.95 6.04
CA ALA A 103 11.46 4.63 5.73
C ALA A 103 10.85 4.58 4.31
N ARG A 104 10.18 5.65 3.85
CA ARG A 104 9.63 5.78 2.50
C ARG A 104 10.70 5.82 1.41
N LEU A 105 11.85 6.45 1.69
CA LEU A 105 12.98 6.48 0.74
C LEU A 105 13.48 5.09 0.35
N LEU A 106 13.42 4.11 1.26
CA LEU A 106 13.71 2.72 0.90
C LEU A 106 12.73 2.21 -0.17
N SER A 107 11.43 2.47 -0.03
CA SER A 107 10.43 2.06 -1.02
C SER A 107 10.64 2.77 -2.37
N VAL A 108 11.03 4.04 -2.35
CA VAL A 108 11.40 4.79 -3.57
C VAL A 108 12.58 4.13 -4.26
N LEU A 109 13.66 3.83 -3.52
CA LEU A 109 14.84 3.16 -4.07
C LEU A 109 14.49 1.81 -4.70
N LEU A 110 13.73 0.97 -3.98
CA LEU A 110 13.28 -0.33 -4.45
C LEU A 110 12.41 -0.22 -5.71
N SER A 111 11.56 0.81 -5.79
CA SER A 111 10.73 1.07 -6.97
C SER A 111 11.56 1.53 -8.18
N VAL A 112 12.59 2.34 -7.99
CA VAL A 112 13.53 2.70 -9.06
C VAL A 112 14.28 1.46 -9.55
N VAL A 113 14.72 0.59 -8.65
CA VAL A 113 15.34 -0.70 -9.01
C VAL A 113 14.34 -1.61 -9.75
N THR A 114 13.06 -1.58 -9.38
CA THR A 114 11.98 -2.26 -10.14
C THR A 114 11.90 -1.74 -11.57
N LEU A 115 11.93 -0.43 -11.78
CA LEU A 115 11.89 0.17 -13.11
C LEU A 115 13.14 -0.15 -13.95
N CYS A 116 14.31 -0.35 -13.32
CA CYS A 116 15.47 -0.91 -14.00
C CYS A 116 15.18 -2.34 -14.51
N GLY A 117 14.53 -3.17 -13.70
CA GLY A 117 14.08 -4.50 -14.10
C GLY A 117 13.07 -4.46 -15.25
N VAL A 118 12.10 -3.52 -15.21
CA VAL A 118 11.17 -3.26 -16.32
C VAL A 118 11.91 -2.91 -17.61
N ALA A 119 12.93 -2.05 -17.54
CA ALA A 119 13.76 -1.72 -18.72
C ALA A 119 14.54 -2.93 -19.26
N VAL A 120 15.00 -3.83 -18.39
CA VAL A 120 15.65 -5.10 -18.78
C VAL A 120 14.65 -6.04 -19.47
N ILE A 121 13.46 -6.23 -18.90
CA ILE A 121 12.40 -7.03 -19.52
C ILE A 121 12.02 -6.43 -20.88
N ALA A 122 11.80 -5.12 -20.97
CA ALA A 122 11.44 -4.44 -22.22
C ALA A 122 12.48 -4.69 -23.33
N ARG A 123 13.78 -4.54 -23.00
CA ARG A 123 14.85 -4.85 -23.96
C ARG A 123 14.83 -6.31 -24.39
N THR A 124 14.60 -7.22 -23.46
CA THR A 124 14.56 -8.65 -23.70
C THR A 124 13.33 -9.04 -24.53
N ALA A 125 12.20 -8.38 -24.32
CA ALA A 125 10.94 -8.62 -24.99
C ALA A 125 10.78 -7.87 -26.34
N ALA A 126 11.79 -7.09 -26.77
CA ALA A 126 11.75 -6.18 -27.90
C ALA A 126 10.68 -5.07 -27.81
N VAL A 127 10.41 -4.61 -26.58
CA VAL A 127 9.51 -3.49 -26.24
C VAL A 127 10.35 -2.22 -26.04
N PRO A 128 9.85 -1.01 -26.38
CA PRO A 128 10.55 0.25 -26.10
C PRO A 128 10.72 0.49 -24.59
N PRO A 129 11.96 0.53 -24.04
CA PRO A 129 12.15 0.52 -22.59
C PRO A 129 11.78 1.83 -21.91
N ALA A 130 12.06 3.01 -22.48
CA ALA A 130 11.71 4.28 -21.83
C ALA A 130 10.18 4.50 -21.70
N PRO A 131 9.36 4.26 -22.73
CA PRO A 131 7.91 4.21 -22.59
C PRO A 131 7.42 3.18 -21.56
N ALA A 132 8.01 1.98 -21.52
CA ALA A 132 7.63 0.97 -20.53
C ALA A 132 7.88 1.44 -19.09
N VAL A 133 9.03 2.08 -18.83
CA VAL A 133 9.37 2.69 -17.53
C VAL A 133 8.36 3.79 -17.16
N LEU A 134 8.08 4.73 -18.08
CA LEU A 134 7.17 5.85 -17.82
C LEU A 134 5.73 5.39 -17.63
N LEU A 135 5.24 4.44 -18.43
CA LEU A 135 3.88 3.89 -18.31
C LEU A 135 3.73 3.06 -17.02
N THR A 136 4.79 2.38 -16.57
CA THR A 136 4.78 1.70 -15.27
C THR A 136 4.75 2.71 -14.13
N LEU A 137 5.59 3.75 -14.17
CA LEU A 137 5.57 4.85 -13.19
C LEU A 137 4.20 5.51 -13.14
N GLY A 138 3.60 5.76 -14.30
CA GLY A 138 2.29 6.40 -14.43
C GLY A 138 1.13 5.57 -13.88
N CYS A 139 1.29 4.24 -13.75
CA CYS A 139 0.31 3.41 -13.06
C CYS A 139 0.20 3.86 -11.60
N TYR A 140 -0.99 4.36 -11.23
CA TYR A 140 -1.23 4.90 -9.88
C TYR A 140 -0.87 3.91 -8.77
N GLY A 141 -1.23 2.64 -8.92
CA GLY A 141 -0.90 1.61 -7.93
C GLY A 141 0.60 1.41 -7.75
N PHE A 142 1.41 1.58 -8.80
CA PHE A 142 2.87 1.54 -8.71
C PHE A 142 3.42 2.74 -7.92
N ALA A 143 3.03 3.95 -8.28
CA ALA A 143 3.49 5.15 -7.60
C ALA A 143 2.99 5.22 -6.14
N TYR A 144 1.74 4.79 -5.90
CA TYR A 144 1.18 4.70 -4.56
C TYR A 144 2.00 3.76 -3.68
N THR A 145 2.20 2.50 -4.10
CA THR A 145 2.94 1.50 -3.31
C THR A 145 4.44 1.75 -3.24
N GLY A 146 5.00 2.44 -4.22
CA GLY A 146 6.40 2.87 -4.26
C GLY A 146 6.73 4.08 -3.40
N SER A 147 5.73 4.79 -2.87
CA SER A 147 5.89 5.98 -2.03
C SER A 147 5.46 5.79 -0.58
N ILE A 148 5.12 4.58 -0.16
CA ILE A 148 4.75 4.24 1.22
C ILE A 148 5.74 3.24 1.84
N ALA A 149 5.91 3.32 3.18
CA ALA A 149 6.79 2.45 3.93
C ALA A 149 6.14 1.08 4.21
N ARG A 150 5.91 0.28 3.14
CA ARG A 150 5.31 -1.08 3.22
C ARG A 150 5.98 -2.06 2.25
N GLY A 151 5.85 -3.35 2.50
CA GLY A 151 6.53 -4.44 1.78
C GLY A 151 6.21 -4.58 0.28
N PHE A 152 5.31 -3.77 -0.28
CA PHE A 152 4.92 -3.84 -1.69
C PHE A 152 6.09 -3.55 -2.64
N ALA A 153 6.86 -2.48 -2.40
CA ALA A 153 7.96 -2.07 -3.27
C ALA A 153 9.06 -3.15 -3.34
N LEU A 154 9.40 -3.78 -2.20
CA LEU A 154 10.37 -4.88 -2.17
C LEU A 154 9.85 -6.09 -2.94
N ALA A 155 8.62 -6.50 -2.69
CA ALA A 155 8.05 -7.67 -3.35
C ALA A 155 7.86 -7.45 -4.87
N GLN A 156 7.50 -6.24 -5.31
CA GLN A 156 7.46 -5.87 -6.73
C GLN A 156 8.86 -5.93 -7.36
N MET A 157 9.88 -5.38 -6.69
CA MET A 157 11.26 -5.43 -7.17
C MET A 157 11.72 -6.87 -7.37
N LEU A 158 11.55 -7.72 -6.36
CA LEU A 158 11.94 -9.12 -6.41
C LEU A 158 11.17 -9.90 -7.49
N SER A 159 9.86 -9.66 -7.63
CA SER A 159 9.02 -10.29 -8.66
C SER A 159 9.45 -9.88 -10.07
N VAL A 160 9.66 -8.59 -10.32
CA VAL A 160 10.06 -8.08 -11.65
C VAL A 160 11.44 -8.58 -12.04
N TRP A 161 12.40 -8.59 -11.12
CA TRP A 161 13.73 -9.14 -11.40
C TRP A 161 13.71 -10.67 -11.54
N GLY A 162 12.87 -11.38 -10.78
CA GLY A 162 12.64 -12.81 -10.98
C GLY A 162 12.13 -13.11 -12.40
N VAL A 163 11.14 -12.38 -12.88
CA VAL A 163 10.61 -12.47 -14.25
C VAL A 163 11.68 -12.08 -15.29
N ALA A 164 12.47 -11.03 -15.05
CA ALA A 164 13.55 -10.63 -15.94
C ALA A 164 14.61 -11.72 -16.10
N LEU A 165 15.03 -12.31 -14.99
CA LEU A 165 16.00 -13.41 -15.00
C LEU A 165 15.45 -14.66 -15.66
N LEU A 166 14.16 -14.98 -15.48
CA LEU A 166 13.49 -16.07 -16.19
C LEU A 166 13.57 -15.89 -17.71
N LEU A 167 13.26 -14.70 -18.23
CA LEU A 167 13.38 -14.41 -19.66
C LEU A 167 14.81 -14.53 -20.18
N ILE A 168 15.78 -14.05 -19.40
CA ILE A 168 17.20 -14.14 -19.73
C ILE A 168 17.67 -15.61 -19.72
N ALA A 169 17.30 -16.37 -18.69
CA ALA A 169 17.63 -17.78 -18.54
C ALA A 169 17.04 -18.61 -19.68
N HIS A 170 15.78 -18.35 -20.04
CA HIS A 170 15.11 -19.02 -21.15
C HIS A 170 15.85 -18.82 -22.49
N ARG A 171 16.40 -17.61 -22.74
CA ARG A 171 17.16 -17.33 -23.94
C ARG A 171 18.56 -17.96 -23.93
N ARG A 172 19.25 -17.92 -22.78
CA ARG A 172 20.66 -18.31 -22.66
C ARG A 172 20.88 -19.74 -22.17
N ARG A 173 19.81 -20.46 -21.83
CA ARG A 173 19.85 -21.85 -21.30
C ARG A 173 20.78 -22.00 -20.09
N ARG A 174 20.75 -21.05 -19.12
CA ARG A 174 21.61 -21.06 -17.94
C ARG A 174 20.84 -21.47 -16.69
N PRO A 175 21.06 -22.68 -16.14
CA PRO A 175 20.33 -23.18 -14.97
C PRO A 175 20.60 -22.35 -13.71
N ALA A 176 21.79 -21.81 -13.52
CA ALA A 176 22.11 -20.94 -12.39
C ALA A 176 21.28 -19.63 -12.40
N VAL A 177 21.03 -19.05 -13.59
CA VAL A 177 20.16 -17.87 -13.72
C VAL A 177 18.70 -18.24 -13.45
N MET A 178 18.27 -19.46 -13.82
CA MET A 178 16.95 -19.98 -13.53
C MET A 178 16.76 -20.18 -12.02
N LEU A 179 17.77 -20.74 -11.32
CA LEU A 179 17.78 -20.86 -9.86
C LEU A 179 17.67 -19.48 -9.17
N ALA A 180 18.46 -18.50 -9.63
CA ALA A 180 18.41 -17.14 -9.11
C ALA A 180 17.04 -16.50 -9.34
N ALA A 181 16.38 -16.73 -10.48
CA ALA A 181 15.02 -16.28 -10.72
C ALA A 181 14.03 -16.86 -9.69
N GLY A 182 14.13 -18.17 -9.42
CA GLY A 182 13.30 -18.83 -8.41
C GLY A 182 13.54 -18.29 -7.00
N LEU A 183 14.80 -18.08 -6.61
CA LEU A 183 15.16 -17.49 -5.32
C LEU A 183 14.57 -16.09 -5.16
N LEU A 184 14.61 -15.24 -6.19
CA LEU A 184 13.97 -13.91 -6.15
C LEU A 184 12.45 -14.01 -6.04
N LEU A 185 11.80 -14.91 -6.78
CA LEU A 185 10.36 -15.12 -6.71
C LEU A 185 9.93 -15.63 -5.33
N GLY A 186 10.68 -16.53 -4.71
CA GLY A 186 10.43 -16.99 -3.34
C GLY A 186 10.68 -15.89 -2.30
N SER A 187 11.74 -15.11 -2.44
CA SER A 187 11.94 -13.94 -1.55
C SER A 187 10.85 -12.88 -1.71
N ALA A 188 10.24 -12.76 -2.90
CA ALA A 188 9.12 -11.86 -3.10
C ALA A 188 7.91 -12.27 -2.25
N THR A 189 7.61 -13.57 -2.14
CA THR A 189 6.55 -14.07 -1.26
C THR A 189 6.86 -13.84 0.20
N PHE A 190 8.13 -13.97 0.60
CA PHE A 190 8.61 -13.69 1.96
C PHE A 190 8.73 -12.18 2.28
N ALA A 191 8.56 -11.30 1.28
CA ALA A 191 8.37 -9.87 1.47
C ALA A 191 6.89 -9.48 1.54
N ASN A 192 6.03 -10.12 0.73
CA ASN A 192 4.58 -9.95 0.72
C ASN A 192 3.91 -11.18 0.10
N TYR A 193 3.05 -11.86 0.83
CA TYR A 193 2.39 -13.10 0.37
C TYR A 193 1.66 -12.98 -0.97
N LEU A 194 1.12 -11.81 -1.30
CA LEU A 194 0.40 -11.61 -2.57
C LEU A 194 1.32 -11.73 -3.81
N ALA A 195 2.62 -11.63 -3.64
CA ALA A 195 3.59 -11.88 -4.71
C ALA A 195 3.58 -13.35 -5.18
N VAL A 196 3.01 -14.27 -4.39
CA VAL A 196 2.88 -15.69 -4.75
C VAL A 196 2.14 -15.88 -6.08
N PHE A 197 1.19 -15.02 -6.41
CA PHE A 197 0.43 -15.13 -7.66
C PHE A 197 1.35 -14.89 -8.88
N VAL A 198 2.16 -13.84 -8.84
CA VAL A 198 3.14 -13.56 -9.90
C VAL A 198 4.21 -14.66 -9.95
N ALA A 199 4.67 -15.14 -8.78
CA ALA A 199 5.64 -16.22 -8.71
C ALA A 199 5.10 -17.52 -9.33
N CYS A 200 3.87 -17.93 -8.98
CA CYS A 200 3.23 -19.11 -9.56
C CYS A 200 3.04 -18.97 -11.08
N ALA A 201 2.60 -17.82 -11.57
CA ALA A 201 2.46 -17.57 -13.00
C ALA A 201 3.80 -17.66 -13.75
N ALA A 202 4.86 -17.11 -13.16
CA ALA A 202 6.20 -17.15 -13.73
C ALA A 202 6.79 -18.57 -13.73
N LEU A 203 6.58 -19.34 -12.66
CA LEU A 203 7.02 -20.73 -12.57
C LEU A 203 6.23 -21.64 -13.51
N LEU A 204 4.92 -21.42 -13.65
CA LEU A 204 4.07 -22.13 -14.61
C LEU A 204 4.52 -21.82 -16.05
N TYR A 205 4.82 -20.55 -16.35
CA TYR A 205 5.38 -20.18 -17.63
C TYR A 205 6.69 -20.93 -17.93
N ALA A 206 7.58 -21.09 -16.95
CA ALA A 206 8.85 -21.79 -17.14
C ALA A 206 8.64 -23.24 -17.62
N VAL A 207 7.60 -23.93 -17.11
CA VAL A 207 7.20 -25.27 -17.55
C VAL A 207 6.62 -25.23 -18.97
N ILE A 208 5.60 -24.42 -19.23
CA ILE A 208 4.92 -24.35 -20.52
C ILE A 208 5.86 -23.94 -21.67
N ALA A 209 6.76 -22.98 -21.41
CA ALA A 209 7.69 -22.48 -22.41
C ALA A 209 8.78 -23.49 -22.79
N ASP A 210 9.10 -24.40 -21.89
CA ASP A 210 10.05 -25.48 -22.18
C ASP A 210 9.39 -26.57 -23.04
N GLU A 211 8.14 -26.93 -22.78
CA GLU A 211 7.36 -27.89 -23.59
C GLU A 211 7.16 -27.42 -25.02
N ALA A 212 6.79 -26.16 -25.24
CA ALA A 212 6.54 -25.60 -26.59
C ALA A 212 7.78 -25.64 -27.49
N ARG A 213 8.99 -25.80 -26.94
CA ARG A 213 10.25 -25.93 -27.70
C ARG A 213 10.65 -27.37 -28.00
N GLN A 214 10.09 -28.32 -27.27
CA GLN A 214 10.50 -29.73 -27.34
C GLN A 214 9.53 -30.61 -28.13
N SER A 215 8.66 -30.03 -28.98
CA SER A 215 7.69 -30.77 -29.80
C SER A 215 8.26 -31.87 -30.70
N GLY A 216 9.44 -32.39 -30.38
CA GLY A 216 10.09 -33.54 -31.01
C GLY A 216 10.72 -34.56 -30.07
N ALA A 217 10.80 -34.33 -28.76
CA ALA A 217 11.35 -35.28 -27.82
C ALA A 217 10.83 -34.99 -26.39
N GLY A 218 10.23 -35.95 -25.78
CA GLY A 218 9.71 -36.07 -24.41
C GLY A 218 9.80 -34.91 -23.42
N TRP A 219 8.84 -34.82 -22.58
CA TRP A 219 8.68 -33.85 -21.47
C TRP A 219 9.98 -33.69 -20.65
N SER A 220 10.64 -32.55 -20.78
CA SER A 220 11.80 -32.24 -19.94
C SER A 220 11.48 -31.05 -19.04
N VAL A 221 10.92 -31.33 -17.86
CA VAL A 221 10.77 -30.40 -16.74
C VAL A 221 12.16 -29.97 -16.20
N SER A 222 13.23 -30.58 -16.69
CA SER A 222 14.61 -30.41 -16.19
C SER A 222 15.11 -28.98 -16.21
N PHE A 223 14.69 -28.17 -17.17
CA PHE A 223 15.13 -26.78 -17.27
C PHE A 223 14.36 -25.83 -16.34
N ALA A 224 13.09 -26.11 -16.02
CA ALA A 224 12.30 -25.35 -15.06
C ALA A 224 12.64 -25.70 -13.60
N LEU A 225 13.17 -26.91 -13.36
CA LEU A 225 13.46 -27.43 -12.03
C LEU A 225 14.32 -26.51 -11.15
N PRO A 226 15.41 -25.87 -11.63
CA PRO A 226 16.17 -24.93 -10.81
C PRO A 226 15.34 -23.73 -10.31
N ALA A 227 14.40 -23.20 -11.11
CA ALA A 227 13.52 -22.11 -10.67
C ALA A 227 12.57 -22.58 -9.56
N TRP A 228 11.99 -23.78 -9.71
CA TRP A 228 11.15 -24.38 -8.67
C TRP A 228 11.95 -24.67 -7.40
N ALA A 229 13.17 -25.16 -7.49
CA ALA A 229 14.04 -25.37 -6.34
C ALA A 229 14.39 -24.07 -5.63
N GLY A 230 14.72 -23.01 -6.38
CA GLY A 230 14.99 -21.69 -5.81
C GLY A 230 13.76 -21.09 -5.09
N PHE A 231 12.59 -21.22 -5.67
CA PHE A 231 11.34 -20.80 -5.03
C PHE A 231 11.03 -21.63 -3.78
N ALA A 232 11.12 -22.97 -3.88
CA ALA A 232 10.84 -23.88 -2.79
C ALA A 232 11.77 -23.72 -1.58
N ALA A 233 12.97 -23.15 -1.77
CA ALA A 233 13.88 -22.85 -0.66
C ALA A 233 13.28 -21.88 0.37
N TRP A 234 12.34 -21.02 -0.04
CA TRP A 234 11.63 -20.10 0.85
C TRP A 234 10.35 -20.67 1.44
N ALA A 235 9.79 -21.71 0.83
CA ALA A 235 8.47 -22.26 1.22
C ALA A 235 8.37 -22.66 2.70
N PRO A 236 9.39 -23.25 3.36
CA PRO A 236 9.31 -23.58 4.79
C PRO A 236 9.15 -22.33 5.66
N ALA A 237 9.88 -21.26 5.37
CA ALA A 237 9.80 -20.02 6.11
C ALA A 237 8.45 -19.31 5.87
N ASP A 238 8.02 -19.20 4.60
CA ASP A 238 6.73 -18.65 4.23
C ASP A 238 5.57 -19.37 4.93
N LEU A 239 5.55 -20.71 4.85
CA LEU A 239 4.50 -21.52 5.45
C LEU A 239 4.48 -21.39 6.97
N TRP A 240 5.66 -21.37 7.61
CA TRP A 240 5.77 -21.22 9.05
C TRP A 240 5.18 -19.89 9.54
N PHE A 241 5.52 -18.76 8.89
CA PHE A 241 4.94 -17.47 9.20
C PHE A 241 3.45 -17.41 8.88
N PHE A 242 3.06 -17.90 7.70
CA PHE A 242 1.68 -17.90 7.25
C PHE A 242 0.74 -18.64 8.22
N LEU A 243 1.14 -19.81 8.71
CA LEU A 243 0.35 -20.59 9.67
C LEU A 243 0.30 -19.93 11.06
N ALA A 244 1.42 -19.35 11.51
CA ALA A 244 1.46 -18.66 12.79
C ALA A 244 0.54 -17.42 12.83
N GLN A 245 0.36 -16.73 11.69
CA GLN A 245 -0.47 -15.52 11.56
C GLN A 245 -1.95 -15.80 11.26
N ARG A 246 -2.40 -17.06 11.32
CA ARG A 246 -3.77 -17.45 10.94
C ARG A 246 -4.85 -16.68 11.70
N GLN A 247 -4.69 -16.48 12.99
CA GLN A 247 -5.67 -15.77 13.82
C GLN A 247 -5.78 -14.27 13.49
N SER A 248 -4.68 -13.64 13.10
CA SER A 248 -4.66 -12.22 12.72
C SER A 248 -5.38 -11.91 11.40
N ARG A 249 -5.75 -12.93 10.61
CA ARG A 249 -6.39 -12.80 9.30
C ARG A 249 -7.89 -12.96 9.30
N THR A 250 -8.46 -13.49 10.38
CA THR A 250 -9.89 -13.77 10.46
C THR A 250 -10.69 -12.50 10.75
N GLY A 251 -11.82 -12.30 10.04
CA GLY A 251 -12.78 -11.24 10.34
C GLY A 251 -12.43 -9.83 9.83
N GLN A 252 -11.32 -9.65 9.12
CA GLN A 252 -10.91 -8.30 8.65
C GLN A 252 -11.71 -7.80 7.44
N PHE A 253 -12.24 -8.70 6.62
CA PHE A 253 -12.92 -8.34 5.38
C PHE A 253 -14.35 -8.91 5.34
N PRO A 254 -15.28 -8.26 4.63
CA PRO A 254 -16.63 -8.77 4.44
C PRO A 254 -16.63 -10.05 3.60
N ARG A 255 -17.72 -10.82 3.69
CA ARG A 255 -17.91 -12.02 2.88
C ARG A 255 -17.80 -11.75 1.40
N PHE A 256 -17.34 -12.75 0.65
CA PHE A 256 -17.18 -12.66 -0.79
C PHE A 256 -18.50 -12.86 -1.51
N HIS A 257 -18.87 -11.90 -2.33
CA HIS A 257 -19.99 -12.00 -3.27
C HIS A 257 -19.45 -11.82 -4.69
N LEU A 258 -19.62 -12.82 -5.54
CA LEU A 258 -18.97 -12.89 -6.86
C LEU A 258 -19.17 -11.62 -7.70
N LEU A 259 -20.41 -11.17 -7.89
CA LEU A 259 -20.70 -10.00 -8.75
C LEU A 259 -20.11 -8.70 -8.19
N SER A 260 -20.33 -8.42 -6.92
CA SER A 260 -19.79 -7.21 -6.27
C SER A 260 -18.27 -7.27 -6.12
N GLY A 261 -17.72 -8.47 -5.84
CA GLY A 261 -16.28 -8.70 -5.79
C GLY A 261 -15.60 -8.44 -7.14
N MET A 262 -16.16 -9.00 -8.22
CA MET A 262 -15.62 -8.78 -9.58
C MET A 262 -15.76 -7.33 -10.04
N ALA A 263 -16.89 -6.66 -9.73
CA ALA A 263 -17.07 -5.23 -10.02
C ALA A 263 -16.03 -4.38 -9.28
N ARG A 264 -15.80 -4.65 -7.98
CA ARG A 264 -14.79 -3.95 -7.16
C ARG A 264 -13.37 -4.22 -7.68
N LEU A 265 -13.08 -5.46 -8.06
CA LEU A 265 -11.80 -5.84 -8.65
C LEU A 265 -11.53 -5.06 -9.94
N GLY A 266 -12.52 -4.97 -10.84
CA GLY A 266 -12.43 -4.18 -12.07
C GLY A 266 -12.21 -2.70 -11.81
N GLN A 267 -12.94 -2.10 -10.87
CA GLN A 267 -12.79 -0.70 -10.48
C GLN A 267 -11.38 -0.41 -9.95
N TYR A 268 -10.88 -1.25 -9.04
CA TYR A 268 -9.56 -1.07 -8.47
C TYR A 268 -8.43 -1.35 -9.46
N PHE A 269 -8.62 -2.31 -10.38
CA PHE A 269 -7.69 -2.54 -11.46
C PHE A 269 -7.61 -1.32 -12.41
N ALA A 270 -8.76 -0.76 -12.80
CA ALA A 270 -8.81 0.47 -13.58
C ALA A 270 -8.11 1.64 -12.87
N ALA A 271 -8.37 1.82 -11.57
CA ALA A 271 -7.71 2.85 -10.76
C ALA A 271 -6.20 2.62 -10.66
N ASN A 272 -5.74 1.38 -10.54
CA ASN A 272 -4.31 1.04 -10.53
C ASN A 272 -3.59 1.46 -11.82
N VAL A 273 -4.23 1.25 -12.97
CA VAL A 273 -3.62 1.47 -14.29
C VAL A 273 -3.72 2.93 -14.73
N LEU A 274 -4.92 3.51 -14.57
CA LEU A 274 -5.25 4.82 -15.14
C LEU A 274 -5.19 5.96 -14.12
N GLY A 275 -5.15 5.62 -12.83
CA GLY A 275 -5.08 6.58 -11.75
C GLY A 275 -6.37 6.77 -10.97
N GLY A 276 -6.22 7.31 -9.76
CA GLY A 276 -7.29 7.57 -8.83
C GLY A 276 -8.10 8.85 -9.10
N LEU A 277 -8.18 9.35 -10.33
CA LEU A 277 -8.90 10.59 -10.66
C LEU A 277 -10.31 10.67 -10.05
N PRO A 278 -11.13 9.59 -10.02
CA PRO A 278 -12.43 9.62 -9.37
C PRO A 278 -12.38 9.87 -7.86
N LEU A 279 -11.22 9.71 -7.22
CA LEU A 279 -11.04 10.04 -5.79
C LEU A 279 -10.94 11.56 -5.54
N TYR A 280 -10.65 12.33 -6.59
CA TYR A 280 -10.38 13.77 -6.52
C TYR A 280 -11.50 14.63 -7.07
N VAL A 281 -12.59 14.01 -7.51
CA VAL A 281 -13.74 14.68 -8.14
C VAL A 281 -15.03 14.20 -7.46
N ASP A 282 -15.92 15.13 -7.17
CA ASP A 282 -17.18 14.85 -6.47
C ASP A 282 -18.41 14.99 -7.37
N GLY A 283 -19.56 14.51 -6.89
CA GLY A 283 -20.85 14.67 -7.55
C GLY A 283 -20.96 14.00 -8.92
N ALA A 284 -21.67 14.63 -9.84
CA ALA A 284 -21.89 14.11 -11.20
C ALA A 284 -20.59 13.98 -12.01
N ALA A 285 -19.62 14.88 -11.79
CA ALA A 285 -18.34 14.83 -12.47
C ALA A 285 -17.55 13.53 -12.16
N ARG A 286 -17.70 12.96 -10.97
CA ARG A 286 -17.10 11.66 -10.61
C ARG A 286 -17.60 10.54 -11.52
N TRP A 287 -18.89 10.49 -11.82
CA TRP A 287 -19.48 9.49 -12.70
C TRP A 287 -18.96 9.65 -14.15
N VAL A 288 -18.88 10.89 -14.63
CA VAL A 288 -18.32 11.17 -15.97
C VAL A 288 -16.87 10.70 -16.07
N VAL A 289 -16.05 11.00 -15.08
CA VAL A 289 -14.64 10.55 -15.04
C VAL A 289 -14.56 9.03 -14.98
N MET A 290 -15.38 8.37 -14.14
CA MET A 290 -15.41 6.90 -14.07
C MET A 290 -15.78 6.26 -15.40
N MET A 291 -16.79 6.77 -16.09
CA MET A 291 -17.19 6.26 -17.41
C MET A 291 -16.12 6.50 -18.47
N ALA A 292 -15.49 7.67 -18.48
CA ALA A 292 -14.40 7.99 -19.39
C ALA A 292 -13.18 7.05 -19.18
N LEU A 293 -12.81 6.79 -17.93
CA LEU A 293 -11.73 5.87 -17.61
C LEU A 293 -12.09 4.41 -17.94
N ALA A 294 -13.33 3.99 -17.74
CA ALA A 294 -13.78 2.65 -18.11
C ALA A 294 -13.71 2.47 -19.64
N LEU A 295 -14.16 3.47 -20.43
CA LEU A 295 -14.06 3.46 -21.89
C LEU A 295 -12.60 3.46 -22.35
N LEU A 296 -11.75 4.26 -21.71
CA LEU A 296 -10.31 4.28 -22.00
C LEU A 296 -9.67 2.90 -21.72
N LEU A 297 -9.97 2.28 -20.59
CA LEU A 297 -9.47 0.94 -20.25
C LEU A 297 -9.94 -0.10 -21.27
N ALA A 298 -11.22 -0.08 -21.64
CA ALA A 298 -11.78 -0.98 -22.66
C ALA A 298 -11.09 -0.77 -24.02
N THR A 299 -10.83 0.47 -24.40
CA THR A 299 -10.11 0.82 -25.64
C THR A 299 -8.67 0.30 -25.61
N LEU A 300 -7.95 0.49 -24.49
CA LEU A 300 -6.59 -0.01 -24.31
C LEU A 300 -6.56 -1.55 -24.37
N ALA A 301 -7.52 -2.22 -23.73
CA ALA A 301 -7.65 -3.67 -23.77
C ALA A 301 -7.92 -4.16 -25.20
N ALA A 302 -8.87 -3.56 -25.90
CA ALA A 302 -9.20 -3.89 -27.30
C ALA A 302 -7.99 -3.70 -28.23
N LEU A 303 -7.27 -2.59 -28.10
CA LEU A 303 -6.03 -2.33 -28.86
C LEU A 303 -4.95 -3.38 -28.54
N THR A 304 -4.78 -3.72 -27.27
CA THR A 304 -3.79 -4.72 -26.84
C THR A 304 -4.14 -6.10 -27.41
N ILE A 305 -5.40 -6.50 -27.33
CA ILE A 305 -5.88 -7.77 -27.91
C ILE A 305 -5.72 -7.76 -29.44
N GLY A 306 -6.16 -6.71 -30.11
CA GLY A 306 -6.08 -6.59 -31.57
C GLY A 306 -4.64 -6.53 -32.11
N ARG A 307 -3.69 -6.09 -31.28
CA ARG A 307 -2.27 -6.03 -31.64
C ARG A 307 -1.43 -7.13 -30.98
N TRP A 308 -2.07 -8.11 -30.37
CA TRP A 308 -1.43 -9.12 -29.53
C TRP A 308 -0.17 -9.74 -30.11
N GLN A 309 -0.19 -10.10 -31.40
CA GLN A 309 0.95 -10.76 -32.05
C GLN A 309 2.16 -9.84 -32.26
N HIS A 310 2.00 -8.53 -32.15
CA HIS A 310 3.03 -7.52 -32.45
C HIS A 310 3.59 -6.82 -31.21
N ILE A 311 3.07 -7.11 -30.00
CA ILE A 311 3.40 -6.37 -28.77
C ILE A 311 4.83 -6.68 -28.30
N ALA A 312 5.23 -7.96 -28.35
CA ALA A 312 6.50 -8.45 -27.82
C ALA A 312 6.89 -9.77 -28.49
N THR A 313 8.06 -10.26 -28.20
CA THR A 313 8.46 -11.63 -28.61
C THR A 313 7.48 -12.66 -28.04
N PRO A 314 7.13 -13.74 -28.77
CA PRO A 314 6.11 -14.70 -28.32
C PRO A 314 6.30 -15.23 -26.89
N PRO A 315 7.51 -15.67 -26.48
CA PRO A 315 7.71 -16.15 -25.10
C PRO A 315 7.51 -15.04 -24.07
N ALA A 316 8.03 -13.83 -24.33
CA ALA A 316 7.85 -12.71 -23.39
C ALA A 316 6.39 -12.29 -23.29
N ARG A 317 5.66 -12.26 -24.40
CA ARG A 317 4.24 -11.90 -24.45
C ARG A 317 3.39 -12.81 -23.57
N LEU A 318 3.60 -14.13 -23.65
CA LEU A 318 2.90 -15.09 -22.80
C LEU A 318 3.21 -14.85 -21.32
N LEU A 319 4.48 -14.70 -20.95
CA LEU A 319 4.87 -14.46 -19.56
C LEU A 319 4.29 -13.15 -19.02
N LEU A 320 4.32 -12.07 -19.82
CA LEU A 320 3.75 -10.78 -19.41
C LEU A 320 2.23 -10.86 -19.20
N ALA A 321 1.51 -11.60 -20.06
CA ALA A 321 0.09 -11.81 -19.88
C ALA A 321 -0.25 -12.64 -18.64
N MET A 322 0.51 -13.70 -18.39
CA MET A 322 0.34 -14.54 -17.19
C MET A 322 0.63 -13.73 -15.92
N ALA A 323 1.71 -12.95 -15.90
CA ALA A 323 2.07 -12.11 -14.76
C ALA A 323 1.08 -10.96 -14.53
N LEU A 324 0.53 -10.37 -15.59
CA LEU A 324 -0.55 -9.38 -15.51
C LEU A 324 -1.82 -9.97 -14.89
N GLY A 325 -2.25 -11.14 -15.37
CA GLY A 325 -3.47 -11.80 -14.92
C GLY A 325 -3.35 -12.40 -13.52
N ALA A 326 -2.13 -12.69 -13.07
CA ALA A 326 -1.87 -13.42 -11.83
C ALA A 326 -2.49 -12.76 -10.58
N SER A 327 -2.27 -11.46 -10.39
CA SER A 327 -2.80 -10.77 -9.20
C SER A 327 -4.32 -10.67 -9.18
N PRO A 328 -5.04 -10.22 -10.23
CA PRO A 328 -6.48 -10.16 -10.19
C PRO A 328 -7.13 -11.55 -10.08
N ILE A 329 -6.62 -12.56 -10.79
CA ILE A 329 -7.12 -13.94 -10.72
C ILE A 329 -6.86 -14.52 -9.33
N GLY A 330 -5.66 -14.30 -8.77
CA GLY A 330 -5.30 -14.80 -7.46
C GLY A 330 -6.12 -14.17 -6.34
N ILE A 331 -6.39 -12.87 -6.39
CA ILE A 331 -7.24 -12.17 -5.41
C ILE A 331 -8.68 -12.66 -5.51
N ALA A 332 -9.21 -12.86 -6.71
CA ALA A 332 -10.55 -13.44 -6.92
C ALA A 332 -10.62 -14.86 -6.33
N ALA A 333 -9.61 -15.70 -6.61
CA ALA A 333 -9.52 -17.05 -6.06
C ALA A 333 -9.44 -17.05 -4.52
N LEU A 334 -8.65 -16.17 -3.91
CA LEU A 334 -8.63 -16.00 -2.45
C LEU A 334 -10.01 -15.62 -1.90
N GLY A 335 -10.71 -14.71 -2.58
CA GLY A 335 -12.08 -14.32 -2.20
C GLY A 335 -13.02 -15.52 -2.15
N ILE A 336 -12.99 -16.36 -3.18
CA ILE A 336 -13.84 -17.55 -3.28
C ILE A 336 -13.46 -18.59 -2.22
N VAL A 337 -12.15 -18.89 -2.06
CA VAL A 337 -11.67 -19.96 -1.19
C VAL A 337 -11.85 -19.63 0.29
N PHE A 338 -11.65 -18.37 0.68
CA PHE A 338 -11.70 -17.94 2.09
C PHE A 338 -12.99 -17.20 2.46
N ASP A 339 -14.00 -17.16 1.59
CA ASP A 339 -15.25 -16.39 1.77
C ASP A 339 -14.99 -14.98 2.30
N SER A 340 -14.02 -14.30 1.71
CA SER A 340 -13.53 -12.99 2.16
C SER A 340 -13.22 -12.12 0.95
N THR A 341 -13.44 -10.80 1.06
CA THR A 341 -13.23 -9.85 -0.03
C THR A 341 -12.02 -8.96 0.23
N PRO A 342 -10.76 -9.49 0.21
CA PRO A 342 -9.56 -8.69 0.45
C PRO A 342 -9.17 -7.94 -0.83
N ILE A 343 -10.10 -7.11 -1.35
CA ILE A 343 -9.86 -6.37 -2.60
C ILE A 343 -9.54 -4.93 -2.25
N GLU A 344 -8.27 -4.58 -2.37
CA GLU A 344 -7.76 -3.23 -2.22
C GLU A 344 -6.87 -2.84 -3.39
N LEU A 345 -6.82 -1.54 -3.68
CA LEU A 345 -6.06 -1.00 -4.80
C LEU A 345 -4.60 -1.46 -4.77
N ARG A 346 -3.95 -1.40 -3.61
CA ARG A 346 -2.54 -1.78 -3.42
C ARG A 346 -2.24 -3.25 -3.70
N TYR A 347 -3.21 -4.15 -3.56
CA TYR A 347 -3.02 -5.58 -3.81
C TYR A 347 -2.90 -5.92 -5.29
N LEU A 348 -3.43 -5.05 -6.16
CA LEU A 348 -3.32 -5.16 -7.61
C LEU A 348 -2.03 -4.51 -8.17
N ALA A 349 -1.26 -3.82 -7.33
CA ALA A 349 -0.05 -3.12 -7.76
C ALA A 349 1.02 -4.05 -8.35
N PHE A 350 1.02 -5.35 -8.00
CA PHE A 350 1.92 -6.35 -8.58
C PHE A 350 1.74 -6.56 -10.09
N ALA A 351 0.56 -6.24 -10.63
CA ALA A 351 0.28 -6.32 -12.06
C ALA A 351 0.83 -5.12 -12.85
N THR A 352 1.03 -3.97 -12.21
CA THR A 352 1.31 -2.69 -12.88
C THR A 352 2.59 -2.67 -13.73
N PRO A 353 3.72 -3.30 -13.36
CA PRO A 353 4.91 -3.37 -14.21
C PRO A 353 4.64 -4.07 -15.54
N PHE A 354 3.81 -5.10 -15.50
CA PHE A 354 3.46 -5.89 -16.70
C PHE A 354 2.43 -5.17 -17.58
N VAL A 355 1.53 -4.38 -16.98
CA VAL A 355 0.65 -3.45 -17.70
C VAL A 355 1.49 -2.43 -18.49
N GLY A 356 2.44 -1.77 -17.81
CA GLY A 356 3.31 -0.77 -18.45
C GLY A 356 4.08 -1.35 -19.65
N LEU A 357 4.61 -2.57 -19.51
CA LEU A 357 5.28 -3.29 -20.59
C LEU A 357 4.36 -3.62 -21.77
N LEU A 358 3.17 -4.17 -21.51
CA LEU A 358 2.20 -4.51 -22.56
C LEU A 358 1.69 -3.27 -23.29
N LEU A 359 1.37 -2.19 -22.57
CA LEU A 359 0.93 -0.93 -23.18
C LEU A 359 2.04 -0.29 -24.02
N ALA A 360 3.30 -0.30 -23.55
CA ALA A 360 4.42 0.19 -24.34
C ALA A 360 4.60 -0.59 -25.63
N GLY A 361 4.46 -1.91 -25.59
CA GLY A 361 4.47 -2.78 -26.77
C GLY A 361 3.28 -2.51 -27.69
N THR A 362 2.08 -2.36 -27.15
CA THR A 362 0.87 -2.03 -27.90
C THR A 362 1.05 -0.73 -28.68
N PHE A 363 1.49 0.34 -28.03
CA PHE A 363 1.71 1.63 -28.70
C PHE A 363 2.84 1.56 -29.75
N ALA A 364 3.88 0.78 -29.48
CA ALA A 364 4.97 0.57 -30.45
C ALA A 364 4.51 -0.20 -31.71
N SER A 365 3.48 -1.03 -31.61
CA SER A 365 2.90 -1.78 -32.73
C SER A 365 2.00 -0.95 -33.64
N LEU A 366 1.64 0.27 -33.23
CA LEU A 366 0.84 1.22 -34.02
C LEU A 366 1.74 2.04 -34.97
N PRO A 367 1.16 2.69 -36.00
CA PRO A 367 1.87 3.67 -36.81
C PRO A 367 2.57 4.70 -35.89
N ARG A 368 3.80 5.06 -36.21
CA ARG A 368 4.68 5.87 -35.31
C ARG A 368 4.02 7.12 -34.74
N ARG A 369 3.23 7.84 -35.54
CA ARG A 369 2.53 9.06 -35.11
C ARG A 369 1.41 8.71 -34.12
N THR A 370 0.55 7.78 -34.49
CA THR A 370 -0.58 7.33 -33.68
C THR A 370 -0.11 6.74 -32.35
N GLY A 371 0.90 5.87 -32.37
CA GLY A 371 1.44 5.26 -31.15
C GLY A 371 2.05 6.28 -30.20
N ARG A 372 2.78 7.29 -30.71
CA ARG A 372 3.32 8.36 -29.89
C ARG A 372 2.22 9.22 -29.26
N VAL A 373 1.22 9.61 -30.06
CA VAL A 373 0.08 10.41 -29.55
C VAL A 373 -0.68 9.63 -28.48
N ALA A 374 -1.03 8.37 -28.73
CA ALA A 374 -1.73 7.52 -27.75
C ALA A 374 -0.93 7.35 -26.43
N CYS A 375 0.38 7.09 -26.54
CA CYS A 375 1.26 7.00 -25.37
C CYS A 375 1.30 8.32 -24.58
N SER A 376 1.45 9.46 -25.27
CA SER A 376 1.49 10.78 -24.63
C SER A 376 0.17 11.14 -23.96
N LEU A 377 -0.97 10.82 -24.57
CA LEU A 377 -2.30 11.05 -23.99
C LEU A 377 -2.49 10.20 -22.72
N LEU A 378 -2.12 8.93 -22.75
CA LEU A 378 -2.21 8.08 -21.57
C LEU A 378 -1.29 8.59 -20.44
N LEU A 379 -0.05 8.95 -20.77
CA LEU A 379 0.88 9.53 -19.78
C LEU A 379 0.34 10.84 -19.20
N ALA A 380 -0.36 11.67 -19.98
CA ALA A 380 -1.00 12.88 -19.46
C ALA A 380 -2.13 12.56 -18.47
N VAL A 381 -2.98 11.56 -18.75
CA VAL A 381 -4.01 11.08 -17.81
C VAL A 381 -3.38 10.55 -16.53
N GLN A 382 -2.35 9.72 -16.67
CA GLN A 382 -1.62 9.17 -15.51
C GLN A 382 -0.91 10.26 -14.70
N ALA A 383 -0.29 11.25 -15.36
CA ALA A 383 0.35 12.38 -14.69
C ALA A 383 -0.67 13.24 -13.91
N ALA A 384 -1.86 13.47 -14.46
CA ALA A 384 -2.93 14.16 -13.74
C ALA A 384 -3.36 13.40 -12.48
N ALA A 385 -3.44 12.07 -12.55
CA ALA A 385 -3.74 11.23 -11.40
C ALA A 385 -2.63 11.26 -10.34
N LEU A 386 -1.36 11.22 -10.75
CA LEU A 386 -0.21 11.36 -9.85
C LEU A 386 -0.13 12.75 -9.21
N ALA A 387 -0.48 13.81 -9.95
CA ALA A 387 -0.62 15.14 -9.37
C ALA A 387 -1.70 15.16 -8.28
N GLY A 388 -2.83 14.47 -8.48
CA GLY A 388 -3.85 14.27 -7.46
C GLY A 388 -3.32 13.59 -6.21
N LEU A 389 -2.46 12.58 -6.34
CA LEU A 389 -1.80 11.90 -5.22
C LEU A 389 -0.91 12.85 -4.39
N MET A 390 -0.33 13.88 -5.02
CA MET A 390 0.53 14.86 -4.35
C MET A 390 -0.26 16.04 -3.75
N ILE A 391 -1.31 16.49 -4.44
CA ILE A 391 -2.13 17.65 -4.03
C ILE A 391 -3.14 17.27 -2.94
N ARG A 392 -3.72 16.07 -3.03
CA ARG A 392 -4.59 15.48 -2.00
C ARG A 392 -3.91 14.23 -1.43
N PRO A 393 -2.96 14.41 -0.53
CA PRO A 393 -2.04 13.35 -0.11
C PRO A 393 -2.68 12.29 0.80
N GLU A 394 -3.96 12.44 1.14
CA GLU A 394 -4.68 11.58 2.08
C GLU A 394 -5.48 10.53 1.31
N THR A 395 -5.02 9.29 1.35
CA THR A 395 -5.62 8.19 0.57
C THR A 395 -6.45 7.23 1.40
N MET A 396 -6.11 7.03 2.68
CA MET A 396 -6.86 6.14 3.58
C MET A 396 -7.59 6.90 4.68
N GLN A 397 -6.88 7.76 5.39
CA GLN A 397 -7.42 8.57 6.48
C GLN A 397 -6.82 9.98 6.41
N PRO A 398 -7.63 11.02 6.64
CA PRO A 398 -7.18 12.40 6.57
C PRO A 398 -6.44 12.82 7.85
N ALA A 399 -5.35 12.11 8.19
CA ALA A 399 -4.61 12.31 9.44
C ALA A 399 -4.03 13.72 9.54
N ARG A 400 -3.41 14.24 8.46
CA ARG A 400 -2.80 15.58 8.44
C ARG A 400 -3.83 16.69 8.61
N ALA A 401 -4.88 16.69 7.80
CA ALA A 401 -5.92 17.72 7.87
C ALA A 401 -6.61 17.71 9.23
N THR A 402 -6.89 16.52 9.78
CA THR A 402 -7.48 16.37 11.12
C THR A 402 -6.51 16.84 12.21
N ALA A 403 -5.22 16.51 12.14
CA ALA A 403 -4.23 16.93 13.14
C ALA A 403 -4.03 18.45 13.14
N ILE A 404 -3.98 19.08 11.96
CA ILE A 404 -3.90 20.55 11.84
C ILE A 404 -5.14 21.20 12.45
N ALA A 405 -6.33 20.72 12.10
CA ALA A 405 -7.60 21.24 12.65
C ALA A 405 -7.69 21.04 14.17
N ALA A 406 -7.29 19.86 14.66
CA ALA A 406 -7.26 19.57 16.09
C ALA A 406 -6.30 20.49 16.85
N ALA A 407 -5.09 20.68 16.35
CA ALA A 407 -4.08 21.55 16.97
C ALA A 407 -4.56 23.01 17.04
N SER A 408 -5.22 23.51 15.98
CA SER A 408 -5.75 24.87 15.95
C SER A 408 -6.88 25.10 16.95
N LEU A 409 -7.71 24.07 17.19
CA LEU A 409 -8.86 24.16 18.10
C LEU A 409 -8.52 23.75 19.53
N ALA A 410 -7.45 23.03 19.78
CA ALA A 410 -7.08 22.55 21.12
C ALA A 410 -6.72 23.69 22.10
N GLN A 411 -5.99 24.72 21.65
CA GLN A 411 -5.65 25.93 22.45
C GLN A 411 -5.15 25.58 23.87
N GLY A 412 -4.25 24.58 24.00
CA GLY A 412 -3.75 24.09 25.29
C GLY A 412 -4.61 22.99 25.94
N GLY A 413 -5.76 22.65 25.37
CA GLY A 413 -6.58 21.51 25.77
C GLY A 413 -6.08 20.17 25.24
N VAL A 414 -6.84 19.10 25.47
CA VAL A 414 -6.50 17.72 25.09
C VAL A 414 -7.30 17.26 23.87
N VAL A 415 -6.67 16.48 23.00
CA VAL A 415 -7.34 15.83 21.86
C VAL A 415 -7.71 14.40 22.25
N LEU A 416 -9.00 14.08 22.19
CA LEU A 416 -9.49 12.70 22.31
C LEU A 416 -9.34 12.01 20.96
N LEU A 417 -8.58 10.92 20.95
CA LEU A 417 -8.27 10.16 19.75
C LEU A 417 -8.76 8.71 19.91
N PRO A 418 -9.58 8.15 18.99
CA PRO A 418 -9.96 6.75 19.07
C PRO A 418 -8.74 5.86 18.87
N ARG A 419 -8.61 4.84 19.71
CA ARG A 419 -7.51 3.87 19.62
C ARG A 419 -7.55 3.07 18.31
N GLY A 420 -8.75 2.88 17.74
CA GLY A 420 -8.96 1.94 16.65
C GLY A 420 -8.91 0.48 17.14
N ASN A 421 -8.89 -0.45 16.19
CA ASN A 421 -8.87 -1.88 16.47
C ASN A 421 -7.52 -2.40 17.04
N ASP A 422 -6.44 -1.66 16.87
CA ASP A 422 -5.07 -2.11 17.16
C ASP A 422 -4.20 -1.14 17.97
N GLY A 423 -4.62 0.11 18.11
CA GLY A 423 -3.86 1.14 18.81
C GLY A 423 -2.63 1.66 18.06
N VAL A 424 -2.46 1.33 16.79
CA VAL A 424 -1.26 1.64 16.00
C VAL A 424 -1.57 2.64 14.90
N GLY A 425 -2.46 2.27 13.98
CA GLY A 425 -2.64 2.99 12.73
C GLY A 425 -3.15 4.41 12.87
N ILE A 426 -4.27 4.61 13.60
CA ILE A 426 -4.86 5.94 13.82
C ILE A 426 -3.94 6.80 14.68
N VAL A 427 -3.52 6.25 15.81
CA VAL A 427 -2.71 6.98 16.81
C VAL A 427 -1.38 7.42 16.23
N GLY A 428 -0.68 6.49 15.56
CA GLY A 428 0.61 6.78 14.94
C GLY A 428 0.51 7.79 13.80
N ALA A 429 -0.44 7.62 12.87
CA ALA A 429 -0.61 8.54 11.74
C ALA A 429 -0.97 9.96 12.21
N PHE A 430 -1.88 10.08 13.17
CA PHE A 430 -2.24 11.37 13.74
C PHE A 430 -1.04 12.04 14.44
N ALA A 431 -0.30 11.30 15.27
CA ALA A 431 0.82 11.83 16.02
C ALA A 431 1.99 12.30 15.12
N ILE A 432 2.23 11.63 13.98
CA ILE A 432 3.25 12.07 13.00
C ILE A 432 2.90 13.45 12.42
N GLU A 433 1.63 13.72 12.20
CA GLU A 433 1.17 14.96 11.57
C GLU A 433 0.89 16.07 12.60
N ALA A 434 0.75 15.73 13.88
CA ALA A 434 0.46 16.67 14.95
C ALA A 434 1.74 17.39 15.46
N PRO A 435 1.62 18.60 16.04
CA PRO A 435 2.70 19.20 16.81
C PRO A 435 3.18 18.29 17.96
N LEU A 436 4.48 18.21 18.21
CA LEU A 436 5.05 17.32 19.22
C LEU A 436 4.46 17.51 20.63
N ALA A 437 4.18 18.75 20.99
CA ALA A 437 3.65 19.11 22.32
C ALA A 437 2.13 18.98 22.42
N LEU A 438 1.41 18.54 21.37
CA LEU A 438 -0.05 18.44 21.41
C LEU A 438 -0.47 17.32 22.37
N PRO A 439 -1.27 17.62 23.44
CA PRO A 439 -1.76 16.62 24.35
C PRO A 439 -2.81 15.71 23.69
N LEU A 440 -2.63 14.41 23.83
CA LEU A 440 -3.49 13.36 23.28
C LEU A 440 -4.00 12.47 24.40
N MET A 441 -5.26 12.09 24.34
CA MET A 441 -5.85 11.03 25.17
C MET A 441 -6.39 9.95 24.24
N VAL A 442 -5.77 8.76 24.29
CA VAL A 442 -6.14 7.63 23.43
C VAL A 442 -7.25 6.82 24.09
N VAL A 443 -8.42 6.80 23.49
CA VAL A 443 -9.61 6.14 24.03
C VAL A 443 -9.84 4.80 23.33
N GLY A 444 -9.87 3.71 24.12
CA GLY A 444 -10.18 2.37 23.62
C GLY A 444 -11.68 2.07 23.60
N LYS A 445 -12.07 0.98 22.94
CA LYS A 445 -13.47 0.53 22.82
C LYS A 445 -14.13 0.15 24.14
N ASP A 446 -13.33 -0.24 25.12
CA ASP A 446 -13.81 -0.68 26.43
C ASP A 446 -13.97 0.48 27.43
N ALA A 447 -13.65 1.71 27.00
CA ALA A 447 -13.82 2.91 27.80
C ALA A 447 -15.31 3.24 27.98
N THR A 448 -15.68 3.69 29.18
CA THR A 448 -17.04 4.18 29.46
C THR A 448 -17.08 5.70 29.45
N ALA A 449 -18.24 6.29 29.16
CA ALA A 449 -18.41 7.74 29.21
C ALA A 449 -18.12 8.33 30.59
N ALA A 450 -18.40 7.58 31.68
CA ALA A 450 -18.07 7.98 33.05
C ALA A 450 -16.57 8.04 33.28
N HIS A 451 -15.81 7.03 32.79
CA HIS A 451 -14.35 7.00 32.89
C HIS A 451 -13.70 8.16 32.12
N ILE A 452 -14.16 8.42 30.89
CA ILE A 452 -13.66 9.55 30.10
C ILE A 452 -13.93 10.87 30.83
N ARG A 453 -15.16 11.09 31.37
CA ARG A 453 -15.47 12.29 32.14
C ARG A 453 -14.57 12.49 33.35
N ALA A 454 -14.27 11.40 34.08
CA ALA A 454 -13.37 11.47 35.22
C ALA A 454 -11.95 11.93 34.85
N GLN A 455 -11.46 11.50 33.71
CA GLN A 455 -10.15 11.92 33.18
C GLN A 455 -10.14 13.37 32.67
N LEU A 456 -11.26 13.87 32.20
CA LEU A 456 -11.39 15.22 31.66
C LEU A 456 -11.62 16.29 32.73
N THR A 457 -11.65 15.95 34.01
CA THR A 457 -11.93 16.88 35.13
C THR A 457 -10.96 18.06 35.23
N THR A 458 -9.71 17.87 34.79
CA THR A 458 -8.66 18.90 34.82
C THR A 458 -8.56 19.73 33.54
N HIS A 459 -9.29 19.33 32.48
CA HIS A 459 -9.19 19.97 31.18
C HIS A 459 -10.32 20.99 30.97
N GLN A 460 -9.96 22.22 30.59
CA GLN A 460 -10.91 23.27 30.24
C GLN A 460 -11.41 23.18 28.79
N ARG A 461 -10.61 22.56 27.93
CA ARG A 461 -10.91 22.40 26.51
C ARG A 461 -10.57 21.00 26.01
N VAL A 462 -11.47 20.44 25.21
CA VAL A 462 -11.37 19.10 24.65
C VAL A 462 -11.69 19.14 23.17
N VAL A 463 -10.87 18.51 22.34
CA VAL A 463 -11.11 18.34 20.92
C VAL A 463 -11.33 16.86 20.62
N LEU A 464 -12.43 16.52 20.00
CA LEU A 464 -12.74 15.16 19.55
C LEU A 464 -12.29 14.97 18.09
N ALA A 465 -11.32 14.10 17.85
CA ALA A 465 -10.90 13.74 16.50
C ALA A 465 -11.77 12.60 15.95
N LEU A 466 -12.46 12.88 14.82
CA LEU A 466 -13.41 11.95 14.17
C LEU A 466 -12.66 11.07 13.16
N LEU A 467 -11.68 10.30 13.62
CA LEU A 467 -10.88 9.38 12.80
C LEU A 467 -11.35 7.93 13.00
N GLY A 468 -11.16 7.12 11.96
CA GLY A 468 -11.47 5.70 11.96
C GLY A 468 -12.84 5.38 11.36
N GLN A 469 -12.85 4.39 10.46
CA GLN A 469 -14.04 3.90 9.78
C GLN A 469 -14.41 2.47 10.19
N ASP A 470 -13.57 1.83 11.00
CA ASP A 470 -13.82 0.49 11.55
C ASP A 470 -14.90 0.52 12.64
N ALA A 471 -15.43 -0.65 13.00
CA ALA A 471 -16.51 -0.79 13.97
C ALA A 471 -16.08 -0.33 15.37
N ASP A 472 -14.85 -0.66 15.78
CA ASP A 472 -14.32 -0.30 17.10
C ASP A 472 -14.14 1.22 17.24
N SER A 473 -13.60 1.88 16.19
CA SER A 473 -13.49 3.34 16.15
C SER A 473 -14.85 4.03 16.23
N ARG A 474 -15.84 3.54 15.49
CA ARG A 474 -17.21 4.11 15.52
C ARG A 474 -17.86 3.97 16.90
N ALA A 475 -17.72 2.80 17.53
CA ALA A 475 -18.22 2.56 18.88
C ALA A 475 -17.55 3.50 19.89
N THR A 476 -16.21 3.64 19.82
CA THR A 476 -15.44 4.55 20.67
C THR A 476 -15.86 6.00 20.50
N LEU A 477 -16.05 6.47 19.25
CA LEU A 477 -16.52 7.83 18.97
C LEU A 477 -17.91 8.12 19.56
N LEU A 478 -18.82 7.12 19.59
CA LEU A 478 -20.12 7.27 20.25
C LEU A 478 -19.98 7.47 21.76
N VAL A 479 -19.10 6.67 22.42
CA VAL A 479 -18.84 6.81 23.85
C VAL A 479 -18.18 8.15 24.18
N MET A 480 -17.23 8.62 23.37
CA MET A 480 -16.61 9.95 23.52
C MET A 480 -17.65 11.07 23.41
N ARG A 481 -18.55 11.00 22.40
CA ARG A 481 -19.65 11.97 22.26
C ARG A 481 -20.60 11.94 23.47
N GLN A 482 -20.93 10.77 23.99
CA GLN A 482 -21.74 10.62 25.22
C GLN A 482 -21.04 11.23 26.44
N ALA A 483 -19.72 11.10 26.54
CA ALA A 483 -18.97 11.73 27.62
C ALA A 483 -19.03 13.26 27.57
N LEU A 484 -19.06 13.85 26.37
CA LEU A 484 -19.11 15.30 26.14
C LEU A 484 -20.54 15.85 25.96
N ALA A 485 -21.57 15.01 25.97
CA ALA A 485 -22.98 15.43 25.95
C ALA A 485 -23.49 15.87 27.35
N ASP A 486 -22.61 15.92 28.33
CA ASP A 486 -22.95 16.43 29.69
C ASP A 486 -23.13 17.95 29.66
N ARG A 487 -23.92 18.45 30.62
CA ARG A 487 -24.22 19.90 30.81
C ARG A 487 -22.95 20.73 31.07
N CYS A 488 -21.86 20.08 31.49
CA CYS A 488 -20.59 20.74 31.75
C CYS A 488 -19.77 21.02 30.49
N TRP A 489 -20.18 20.53 29.34
CA TRP A 489 -19.49 20.74 28.08
C TRP A 489 -20.36 21.47 27.08
N ARG A 490 -19.86 22.53 26.47
CA ARG A 490 -20.51 23.29 25.40
C ARG A 490 -19.67 23.19 24.11
N PRO A 491 -20.29 22.99 22.93
CA PRO A 491 -19.60 23.11 21.67
C PRO A 491 -18.89 24.48 21.56
N ALA A 492 -17.61 24.47 21.21
CA ALA A 492 -16.74 25.64 21.14
C ALA A 492 -16.12 25.86 19.76
N GLY A 493 -16.35 24.93 18.82
CA GLY A 493 -15.88 25.05 17.45
C GLY A 493 -15.94 23.74 16.69
N GLU A 494 -15.88 23.84 15.38
CA GLU A 494 -15.87 22.71 14.46
C GLU A 494 -14.79 22.94 13.41
N GLY A 495 -14.14 21.85 12.98
CA GLY A 495 -13.14 21.85 11.93
C GLY A 495 -13.18 20.57 11.13
N PHE A 496 -12.22 20.40 10.24
CA PHE A 496 -12.16 19.20 9.39
C PHE A 496 -11.97 17.95 10.26
N ASN A 497 -12.99 17.11 10.32
CA ASN A 497 -13.04 15.89 11.15
C ASN A 497 -12.74 16.12 12.65
N VAL A 498 -13.06 17.28 13.20
CA VAL A 498 -12.87 17.59 14.62
C VAL A 498 -14.04 18.41 15.17
N LEU A 499 -14.36 18.16 16.45
CA LEU A 499 -15.33 18.94 17.22
C LEU A 499 -14.65 19.41 18.51
N ALA A 500 -14.69 20.70 18.79
CA ALA A 500 -14.14 21.28 20.01
C ALA A 500 -15.25 21.53 21.04
N PHE A 501 -14.93 21.30 22.29
CA PHE A 501 -15.81 21.52 23.45
C PHE A 501 -15.05 22.30 24.51
N GLU A 502 -15.76 23.20 25.18
CA GLU A 502 -15.27 23.99 26.29
C GLU A 502 -16.05 23.67 27.56
N ARG A 503 -15.36 23.62 28.66
CA ARG A 503 -15.96 23.33 29.96
C ARG A 503 -16.62 24.59 30.52
N VAL A 504 -17.89 24.47 30.89
CA VAL A 504 -18.71 25.58 31.44
C VAL A 504 -19.08 25.39 32.91
N CYS A 505 -18.75 24.23 33.51
CA CYS A 505 -19.00 23.96 34.92
C CYS A 505 -17.76 24.23 35.76
N ASP A 506 -17.87 25.02 36.83
CA ASP A 506 -16.87 25.16 37.87
C ASP A 506 -16.83 23.91 38.78
N GLU A 507 -15.72 23.64 39.45
CA GLU A 507 -15.55 22.48 40.35
C GLU A 507 -16.61 22.40 41.46
N ALA A 508 -17.17 23.53 41.88
CA ALA A 508 -18.28 23.62 42.86
C ALA A 508 -19.58 22.95 42.40
N CYS A 509 -19.85 22.89 41.11
CA CYS A 509 -21.07 22.24 40.56
C CYS A 509 -21.02 20.71 40.60
N LEU A 510 -19.83 20.12 40.61
CA LEU A 510 -19.65 18.65 40.64
C LEU A 510 -19.94 18.07 42.02
N SER A 511 -19.62 18.80 43.09
CA SER A 511 -19.87 18.37 44.49
C SER A 511 -21.37 18.38 44.87
N SER A 512 -22.14 19.31 44.31
CA SER A 512 -23.57 19.44 44.61
C SER A 512 -24.43 18.38 43.90
N SER A 513 -24.02 17.87 42.74
CA SER A 513 -24.77 16.84 42.00
C SER A 513 -24.57 15.42 42.54
N PHE A 514 -23.47 15.16 43.25
CA PHE A 514 -23.18 13.87 43.92
C PHE A 514 -23.97 13.72 45.24
N GLN A 515 -24.23 14.82 45.92
CA GLN A 515 -25.01 14.80 47.17
C GLN A 515 -26.51 14.58 46.92
N ARG A 516 -27.08 15.10 45.82
CA ARG A 516 -28.52 14.93 45.48
C ARG A 516 -28.93 13.55 44.97
N ARG A 517 -28.01 12.63 44.75
CA ARG A 517 -28.35 11.23 44.39
C ARG A 517 -28.23 10.26 45.57
N ARG A 518 -27.97 10.79 46.75
CA ARG A 518 -27.92 9.99 48.01
C ARG A 518 -29.08 10.30 48.96
N GLU A 519 -29.92 11.26 48.59
CA GLU A 519 -31.25 11.49 49.21
C GLU A 519 -32.35 10.98 48.25
#